data_ede7434dc94aaf7dfd43a5a0d106b1cd
#
_entry.id   ede7434dc94aaf7dfd43a5a0d106b1cd
#
_cell.length_a   1.000
_cell.length_b   1.000
_cell.length_c   1.000
_cell.angle_alpha   90.00
_cell.angle_beta   90.00
_cell.angle_gamma   90.00
#
_symmetry.space_group_name_H-M   'P 1'
#
loop_
_entity.id
_entity.type
_entity.pdbx_description
1 polymer ?
#
loop_
_entity_poly.entity_id
_entity_poly.type
_entity_poly.pdbx_seq_one_letter_code
_entity_poly.pdbx_strand_id
1 'polypeptide(L)'
;MAGKFEFYFDYISPFSYVANAAVQQISARTGADIVIKPMFLGAVMQATDNRPPGMVPAKGAYMMKDLQRCTTRYGLDFRMNPYFPMVSTRNLLRATCGLDNDPTEQKRFMDACFQHMWASPTPLKPDDDDSVRAMCEQEGFDFRQIQELAQARASKDAMKANTDSAIARGAFGAPTFFV
;
A
#
# COMPACT_ATOMS: atom_id res chain seq x y z
N MET A 1 22.92 -8.44 14.94
CA MET A 1 22.41 -7.27 14.18
C MET A 1 20.94 -7.54 13.90
N ALA A 2 20.05 -6.59 14.15
CA ALA A 2 18.66 -6.71 13.72
C ALA A 2 18.62 -6.89 12.19
N GLY A 3 17.83 -7.83 11.71
CA GLY A 3 17.64 -8.04 10.27
C GLY A 3 16.84 -6.90 9.65
N LYS A 4 16.77 -6.87 8.33
CA LYS A 4 15.86 -6.01 7.59
C LYS A 4 15.04 -6.86 6.61
N PHE A 5 13.82 -6.46 6.33
CA PHE A 5 13.01 -7.07 5.28
C PHE A 5 12.30 -6.00 4.46
N GLU A 6 12.09 -6.31 3.20
CA GLU A 6 11.44 -5.41 2.26
C GLU A 6 9.94 -5.75 2.21
N PHE A 7 9.11 -4.71 2.35
CA PHE A 7 7.66 -4.80 2.24
C PHE A 7 7.20 -4.16 0.93
N TYR A 8 6.88 -4.99 -0.04
CA TYR A 8 6.32 -4.59 -1.33
C TYR A 8 4.79 -4.61 -1.27
N PHE A 9 4.19 -3.47 -1.61
CA PHE A 9 2.74 -3.30 -1.49
C PHE A 9 2.16 -2.34 -2.53
N ASP A 10 0.84 -2.41 -2.66
CA ASP A 10 0.02 -1.40 -3.32
C ASP A 10 -1.18 -1.09 -2.42
N TYR A 11 -1.56 0.16 -2.31
CA TYR A 11 -2.70 0.61 -1.51
C TYR A 11 -4.04 0.04 -1.99
N ILE A 12 -4.14 -0.37 -3.27
CA ILE A 12 -5.33 -1.03 -3.81
C ILE A 12 -5.57 -2.41 -3.21
N SER A 13 -4.57 -2.99 -2.54
CA SER A 13 -4.67 -4.33 -1.93
C SER A 13 -5.10 -4.25 -0.46
N PRO A 14 -6.31 -4.72 -0.11
CA PRO A 14 -6.73 -4.78 1.30
C PRO A 14 -5.87 -5.74 2.13
N PHE A 15 -5.25 -6.76 1.51
CA PHE A 15 -4.28 -7.60 2.20
C PHE A 15 -2.96 -6.88 2.48
N SER A 16 -2.58 -5.88 1.67
CA SER A 16 -1.44 -5.01 1.99
C SER A 16 -1.72 -4.14 3.22
N TYR A 17 -2.97 -3.69 3.40
CA TYR A 17 -3.39 -3.01 4.64
C TYR A 17 -3.23 -3.91 5.86
N VAL A 18 -3.72 -5.16 5.81
CA VAL A 18 -3.54 -6.13 6.91
C VAL A 18 -2.06 -6.42 7.15
N ALA A 19 -1.30 -6.59 6.07
CA ALA A 19 0.14 -6.86 6.15
C ALA A 19 0.91 -5.71 6.79
N ASN A 20 0.52 -4.45 6.54
CA ASN A 20 1.12 -3.29 7.19
C ASN A 20 1.04 -3.38 8.72
N ALA A 21 -0.11 -3.74 9.27
CA ALA A 21 -0.25 -3.95 10.72
C ALA A 21 0.59 -5.15 11.21
N ALA A 22 0.62 -6.25 10.45
CA ALA A 22 1.40 -7.43 10.81
C ALA A 22 2.91 -7.15 10.86
N VAL A 23 3.45 -6.42 9.87
CA VAL A 23 4.89 -6.10 9.82
C VAL A 23 5.31 -5.15 10.93
N GLN A 24 4.44 -4.23 11.36
CA GLN A 24 4.72 -3.38 12.52
C GLN A 24 4.88 -4.21 13.80
N GLN A 25 4.01 -5.19 14.01
CA GLN A 25 4.10 -6.11 15.17
C GLN A 25 5.35 -6.99 15.08
N ILE A 26 5.73 -7.46 13.88
CA ILE A 26 6.94 -8.25 13.66
C ILE A 26 8.18 -7.39 13.97
N SER A 27 8.28 -6.20 13.40
CA SER A 27 9.37 -5.25 13.64
C SER A 27 9.53 -4.95 15.14
N ALA A 28 8.44 -4.59 15.82
CA ALA A 28 8.45 -4.31 17.26
C ALA A 28 8.96 -5.50 18.11
N ARG A 29 8.63 -6.74 17.70
CA ARG A 29 9.02 -7.96 18.42
C ARG A 29 10.44 -8.40 18.13
N THR A 30 10.93 -8.19 16.92
CA THR A 30 12.22 -8.73 16.45
C THR A 30 13.33 -7.69 16.38
N GLY A 31 12.97 -6.41 16.39
CA GLY A 31 13.89 -5.29 16.12
C GLY A 31 14.30 -5.19 14.63
N ALA A 32 13.67 -5.96 13.73
CA ALA A 32 13.99 -5.91 12.31
C ALA A 32 13.43 -4.64 11.65
N ASP A 33 14.24 -4.00 10.79
CA ASP A 33 13.85 -2.81 10.04
C ASP A 33 12.94 -3.16 8.88
N ILE A 34 11.92 -2.32 8.65
CA ILE A 34 11.02 -2.42 7.49
C ILE A 34 11.54 -1.49 6.40
N VAL A 35 11.86 -2.07 5.23
CA VAL A 35 12.17 -1.30 4.03
C VAL A 35 10.89 -1.16 3.20
N ILE A 36 10.36 0.05 3.15
CA ILE A 36 9.09 0.37 2.47
C ILE A 36 9.31 0.39 0.96
N LYS A 37 8.60 -0.46 0.23
CA LYS A 37 8.74 -0.66 -1.22
C LYS A 37 7.39 -0.54 -1.95
N PRO A 38 6.88 0.68 -2.17
CA PRO A 38 5.68 0.85 -2.98
C PRO A 38 5.91 0.30 -4.38
N MET A 39 4.99 -0.54 -4.87
CA MET A 39 5.03 -1.11 -6.23
C MET A 39 3.66 -1.00 -6.89
N PHE A 40 3.61 -0.94 -8.20
CA PHE A 40 2.34 -0.90 -8.93
C PHE A 40 1.84 -2.31 -9.23
N LEU A 41 0.85 -2.77 -8.46
CA LEU A 41 0.30 -4.14 -8.51
C LEU A 41 -0.24 -4.52 -9.89
N GLY A 42 -0.85 -3.57 -10.60
CA GLY A 42 -1.36 -3.83 -11.95
C GLY A 42 -0.28 -4.26 -12.93
N ALA A 43 0.92 -3.66 -12.85
CA ALA A 43 2.05 -4.07 -13.69
C ALA A 43 2.61 -5.44 -13.28
N VAL A 44 2.68 -5.73 -11.97
CA VAL A 44 3.10 -7.05 -11.47
C VAL A 44 2.17 -8.15 -11.99
N MET A 45 0.85 -7.95 -11.86
CA MET A 45 -0.14 -8.92 -12.35
C MET A 45 -0.06 -9.11 -13.85
N GLN A 46 0.11 -8.03 -14.63
CA GLN A 46 0.26 -8.11 -16.08
C GLN A 46 1.52 -8.89 -16.49
N ALA A 47 2.65 -8.62 -15.84
CA ALA A 47 3.92 -9.28 -16.15
C ALA A 47 3.95 -10.77 -15.80
N THR A 48 3.10 -11.22 -14.88
CA THR A 48 3.06 -12.60 -14.38
C THR A 48 1.82 -13.38 -14.85
N ASP A 49 1.02 -12.80 -15.76
CA ASP A 49 -0.28 -13.34 -16.21
C ASP A 49 -1.23 -13.70 -15.04
N ASN A 50 -1.05 -13.00 -13.90
CA ASN A 50 -1.91 -13.15 -12.73
C ASN A 50 -3.13 -12.23 -12.84
N ARG A 51 -4.20 -12.58 -12.10
CA ARG A 51 -5.46 -11.81 -12.09
C ARG A 51 -5.94 -11.59 -10.67
N PRO A 52 -6.63 -10.46 -10.39
CA PRO A 52 -7.24 -10.24 -9.09
C PRO A 52 -8.15 -11.41 -8.70
N PRO A 53 -8.05 -11.93 -7.46
CA PRO A 53 -8.87 -13.07 -7.03
C PRO A 53 -10.38 -12.78 -7.14
N GLY A 54 -10.80 -11.53 -7.03
CA GLY A 54 -12.20 -11.12 -7.20
C GLY A 54 -12.79 -11.37 -8.60
N MET A 55 -11.95 -11.58 -9.63
CA MET A 55 -12.41 -11.95 -10.98
C MET A 55 -12.91 -13.40 -11.06
N VAL A 56 -12.61 -14.23 -10.07
CA VAL A 56 -13.13 -15.60 -9.93
C VAL A 56 -14.13 -15.61 -8.77
N PRO A 57 -15.46 -15.79 -9.00
CA PRO A 57 -16.47 -15.60 -7.96
C PRO A 57 -16.20 -16.36 -6.66
N ALA A 58 -15.82 -17.63 -6.74
CA ALA A 58 -15.49 -18.44 -5.57
C ALA A 58 -14.28 -17.92 -4.80
N LYS A 59 -13.24 -17.44 -5.50
CA LYS A 59 -12.06 -16.83 -4.86
C LYS A 59 -12.41 -15.48 -4.22
N GLY A 60 -13.23 -14.66 -4.89
CA GLY A 60 -13.71 -13.39 -4.35
C GLY A 60 -14.50 -13.57 -3.06
N ALA A 61 -15.44 -14.53 -3.03
CA ALA A 61 -16.20 -14.86 -1.84
C ALA A 61 -15.31 -15.36 -0.69
N TYR A 62 -14.30 -16.19 -0.98
CA TYR A 62 -13.34 -16.65 0.01
C TYR A 62 -12.47 -15.49 0.51
N MET A 63 -11.97 -14.65 -0.39
CA MET A 63 -11.14 -13.48 -0.08
C MET A 63 -11.81 -12.58 0.97
N MET A 64 -13.12 -12.33 0.85
CA MET A 64 -13.85 -11.50 1.82
C MET A 64 -13.89 -12.13 3.21
N LYS A 65 -14.11 -13.45 3.28
CA LYS A 65 -14.10 -14.19 4.55
C LYS A 65 -12.73 -14.22 5.20
N ASP A 66 -11.70 -14.41 4.39
CA ASP A 66 -10.32 -14.45 4.85
C ASP A 66 -9.84 -13.08 5.34
N LEU A 67 -10.18 -12.03 4.59
CA LEU A 67 -9.90 -10.65 4.98
C LEU A 67 -10.54 -10.31 6.34
N GLN A 68 -11.81 -10.71 6.56
CA GLN A 68 -12.47 -10.51 7.85
C GLN A 68 -11.75 -11.25 9.00
N ARG A 69 -11.28 -12.48 8.76
CA ARG A 69 -10.51 -13.24 9.77
C ARG A 69 -9.18 -12.57 10.07
N CYS A 70 -8.48 -12.10 9.04
CA CYS A 70 -7.20 -11.42 9.20
C CYS A 70 -7.36 -10.10 9.94
N THR A 71 -8.34 -9.27 9.59
CA THR A 71 -8.58 -7.99 10.28
C THR A 71 -8.97 -8.22 11.74
N THR A 72 -9.82 -9.19 12.04
CA THR A 72 -10.15 -9.58 13.42
C THR A 72 -8.90 -10.03 14.20
N ARG A 73 -8.05 -10.87 13.59
CA ARG A 73 -6.82 -11.37 14.21
C ARG A 73 -5.85 -10.24 14.60
N TYR A 74 -5.75 -9.21 13.78
CA TYR A 74 -4.83 -8.08 14.01
C TYR A 74 -5.50 -6.90 14.72
N GLY A 75 -6.79 -7.00 15.09
CA GLY A 75 -7.52 -5.95 15.77
C GLY A 75 -7.73 -4.71 14.91
N LEU A 76 -7.91 -4.89 13.60
CA LEU A 76 -8.04 -3.81 12.64
C LEU A 76 -9.51 -3.49 12.34
N ASP A 77 -9.85 -2.22 12.34
CA ASP A 77 -11.05 -1.77 11.66
C ASP A 77 -10.90 -2.01 10.16
N PHE A 78 -11.97 -2.46 9.54
CA PHE A 78 -11.99 -2.68 8.09
C PHE A 78 -13.33 -2.24 7.49
N ARG A 79 -13.23 -1.42 6.46
CA ARG A 79 -14.36 -0.97 5.64
C ARG A 79 -13.99 -1.13 4.18
N MET A 80 -14.79 -1.86 3.42
CA MET A 80 -14.58 -1.94 1.97
C MET A 80 -14.73 -0.54 1.37
N ASN A 81 -13.68 -0.10 0.69
CA ASN A 81 -13.69 1.19 0.00
C ASN A 81 -14.71 1.15 -1.15
N PRO A 82 -15.70 2.06 -1.19
CA PRO A 82 -16.77 2.03 -2.21
C PRO A 82 -16.26 2.31 -3.63
N TYR A 83 -15.08 2.88 -3.75
CA TYR A 83 -14.46 3.16 -5.06
C TYR A 83 -13.62 1.99 -5.59
N PHE A 84 -13.34 0.99 -4.74
CA PHE A 84 -12.62 -0.22 -5.15
C PHE A 84 -13.47 -1.08 -6.11
N PRO A 85 -12.91 -1.67 -7.16
CA PRO A 85 -11.50 -1.62 -7.58
C PRO A 85 -11.18 -0.54 -8.63
N MET A 86 -12.09 0.40 -8.90
CA MET A 86 -12.08 1.32 -10.04
C MET A 86 -11.33 2.64 -9.75
N VAL A 87 -10.26 2.57 -8.98
CA VAL A 87 -9.42 3.73 -8.61
C VAL A 87 -7.95 3.47 -8.88
N SER A 88 -7.18 4.55 -9.04
CA SER A 88 -5.73 4.48 -9.24
C SER A 88 -4.98 4.98 -8.00
N THR A 89 -4.20 4.10 -7.39
CA THR A 89 -3.33 4.42 -6.24
C THR A 89 -1.96 4.95 -6.66
N ARG A 90 -1.71 5.10 -7.95
CA ARG A 90 -0.40 5.38 -8.53
C ARG A 90 0.27 6.65 -7.99
N ASN A 91 -0.49 7.72 -7.78
CA ASN A 91 0.05 8.97 -7.24
C ASN A 91 0.44 8.83 -5.76
N LEU A 92 -0.34 8.10 -4.96
CA LEU A 92 0.01 7.81 -3.58
C LEU A 92 1.28 6.96 -3.47
N LEU A 93 1.42 5.92 -4.32
CA LEU A 93 2.62 5.08 -4.36
C LEU A 93 3.87 5.91 -4.72
N ARG A 94 3.76 6.82 -5.70
CA ARG A 94 4.84 7.73 -6.08
C ARG A 94 5.20 8.70 -4.97
N ALA A 95 4.21 9.33 -4.33
CA ALA A 95 4.44 10.21 -3.19
C ALA A 95 5.17 9.47 -2.06
N THR A 96 4.74 8.24 -1.75
CA THR A 96 5.42 7.40 -0.75
C THR A 96 6.87 7.10 -1.13
N CYS A 97 7.16 6.84 -2.42
CA CYS A 97 8.54 6.71 -2.89
C CYS A 97 9.34 8.02 -2.74
N GLY A 98 8.71 9.17 -2.96
CA GLY A 98 9.36 10.47 -2.85
C GLY A 98 9.69 10.90 -1.40
N LEU A 99 9.13 10.20 -0.42
CA LEU A 99 9.39 10.42 1.01
C LEU A 99 10.53 9.54 1.56
N ASP A 100 11.27 8.83 0.72
CA ASP A 100 12.30 7.85 1.14
C ASP A 100 13.48 8.44 1.91
N ASN A 101 13.71 9.75 1.78
CA ASN A 101 14.72 10.49 2.55
C ASN A 101 14.30 10.77 4.01
N ASP A 102 13.04 10.61 4.36
CA ASP A 102 12.50 10.68 5.71
C ASP A 102 11.67 9.42 6.03
N PRO A 103 12.31 8.36 6.55
CA PRO A 103 11.63 7.10 6.86
C PRO A 103 10.45 7.23 7.83
N THR A 104 10.50 8.21 8.74
CA THR A 104 9.42 8.47 9.70
C THR A 104 8.20 9.04 8.98
N GLU A 105 8.41 10.06 8.15
CA GLU A 105 7.35 10.69 7.37
C GLU A 105 6.80 9.74 6.31
N GLN A 106 7.68 8.96 5.65
CA GLN A 106 7.28 7.94 4.68
C GLN A 106 6.34 6.90 5.32
N LYS A 107 6.71 6.41 6.49
CA LYS A 107 5.89 5.45 7.24
C LYS A 107 4.57 6.07 7.67
N ARG A 108 4.59 7.30 8.20
CA ARG A 108 3.39 8.03 8.64
C ARG A 108 2.42 8.23 7.48
N PHE A 109 2.93 8.62 6.30
CA PHE A 109 2.11 8.77 5.10
C PHE A 109 1.55 7.43 4.60
N MET A 110 2.35 6.37 4.61
CA MET A 110 1.90 5.02 4.27
C MET A 110 0.76 4.56 5.17
N ASP A 111 0.90 4.74 6.49
CA ASP A 111 -0.12 4.34 7.47
C ASP A 111 -1.42 5.12 7.27
N ALA A 112 -1.33 6.44 7.06
CA ALA A 112 -2.48 7.30 6.77
C ALA A 112 -3.21 6.86 5.50
N CYS A 113 -2.47 6.64 4.40
CA CYS A 113 -3.07 6.16 3.16
C CYS A 113 -3.82 4.83 3.34
N PHE A 114 -3.23 3.86 4.03
CA PHE A 114 -3.90 2.59 4.30
C PHE A 114 -5.14 2.76 5.18
N GLN A 115 -5.05 3.58 6.23
CA GLN A 115 -6.17 3.86 7.14
C GLN A 115 -7.35 4.48 6.38
N HIS A 116 -7.09 5.50 5.56
CA HIS A 116 -8.13 6.18 4.78
C HIS A 116 -8.67 5.33 3.63
N MET A 117 -7.85 4.42 3.07
CA MET A 117 -8.31 3.47 2.06
C MET A 117 -9.24 2.40 2.63
N TRP A 118 -8.97 1.89 3.85
CA TRP A 118 -9.58 0.63 4.29
C TRP A 118 -10.24 0.66 5.67
N ALA A 119 -10.19 1.76 6.41
CA ALA A 119 -10.77 1.82 7.76
C ALA A 119 -11.54 3.11 8.05
N SER A 120 -11.25 4.21 7.35
CA SER A 120 -11.89 5.50 7.59
C SER A 120 -13.38 5.48 7.30
N PRO A 121 -14.21 6.17 8.11
CA PRO A 121 -15.61 6.43 7.77
C PRO A 121 -15.74 7.37 6.56
N THR A 122 -14.70 8.16 6.27
CA THR A 122 -14.58 9.00 5.06
C THR A 122 -13.57 8.32 4.14
N PRO A 123 -14.02 7.44 3.21
CA PRO A 123 -13.13 6.62 2.41
C PRO A 123 -12.36 7.47 1.40
N LEU A 124 -11.05 7.23 1.32
CA LEU A 124 -10.17 7.88 0.37
C LEU A 124 -10.47 7.43 -1.06
N LYS A 125 -10.63 8.40 -1.96
CA LYS A 125 -10.60 8.20 -3.42
C LYS A 125 -9.22 8.66 -3.92
N PRO A 126 -8.28 7.74 -4.15
CA PRO A 126 -6.86 8.06 -4.31
C PRO A 126 -6.49 8.77 -5.62
N ASP A 127 -7.39 8.83 -6.57
CA ASP A 127 -7.27 9.53 -7.86
C ASP A 127 -8.13 10.81 -7.95
N ASP A 128 -8.61 11.29 -6.80
CA ASP A 128 -9.37 12.52 -6.66
C ASP A 128 -8.59 13.49 -5.75
N ASP A 129 -8.19 14.62 -6.30
CA ASP A 129 -7.33 15.60 -5.60
C ASP A 129 -7.98 16.18 -4.35
N ASP A 130 -9.28 16.39 -4.36
CA ASP A 130 -10.00 16.93 -3.19
C ASP A 130 -10.07 15.90 -2.06
N SER A 131 -10.26 14.62 -2.40
CA SER A 131 -10.23 13.52 -1.44
C SER A 131 -8.82 13.35 -0.83
N VAL A 132 -7.78 13.44 -1.63
CA VAL A 132 -6.38 13.35 -1.15
C VAL A 132 -6.03 14.57 -0.31
N ARG A 133 -6.47 15.77 -0.70
CA ARG A 133 -6.30 17.01 0.07
C ARG A 133 -6.93 16.90 1.46
N ALA A 134 -8.18 16.43 1.53
CA ALA A 134 -8.88 16.27 2.80
C ALA A 134 -8.15 15.27 3.73
N MET A 135 -7.64 14.17 3.20
CA MET A 135 -6.79 13.25 3.97
C MET A 135 -5.51 13.94 4.45
N CYS A 136 -4.81 14.66 3.58
CA CYS A 136 -3.59 15.38 3.95
C CYS A 136 -3.84 16.40 5.07
N GLU A 137 -4.91 17.19 4.98
CA GLU A 137 -5.30 18.16 6.00
C GLU A 137 -5.62 17.49 7.34
N GLN A 138 -6.37 16.38 7.31
CA GLN A 138 -6.71 15.63 8.52
C GLN A 138 -5.49 15.04 9.20
N GLU A 139 -4.53 14.55 8.43
CA GLU A 139 -3.33 13.87 8.92
C GLU A 139 -2.12 14.82 9.10
N GLY A 140 -2.27 16.11 8.75
CA GLY A 140 -1.22 17.12 8.90
C GLY A 140 -0.08 17.00 7.87
N PHE A 141 -0.39 16.56 6.64
CA PHE A 141 0.54 16.60 5.51
C PHE A 141 0.30 17.85 4.66
N ASP A 142 1.36 18.39 4.07
CA ASP A 142 1.22 19.41 3.02
C ASP A 142 0.80 18.75 1.70
N PHE A 143 -0.46 18.95 1.32
CA PHE A 143 -1.01 18.39 0.08
C PHE A 143 -0.21 18.82 -1.17
N ARG A 144 0.27 20.08 -1.22
CA ARG A 144 1.06 20.56 -2.34
C ARG A 144 2.38 19.80 -2.45
N GLN A 145 3.07 19.60 -1.33
CA GLN A 145 4.29 18.79 -1.28
C GLN A 145 4.02 17.35 -1.73
N ILE A 146 2.96 16.72 -1.25
CA ILE A 146 2.56 15.36 -1.65
C ILE A 146 2.30 15.28 -3.16
N GLN A 147 1.62 16.28 -3.72
CA GLN A 147 1.36 16.37 -5.15
C GLN A 147 2.66 16.51 -5.98
N GLU A 148 3.57 17.39 -5.54
CA GLU A 148 4.87 17.58 -6.17
C GLU A 148 5.70 16.29 -6.15
N LEU A 149 5.75 15.60 -5.02
CA LEU A 149 6.43 14.30 -4.89
C LEU A 149 5.82 13.25 -5.84
N ALA A 150 4.49 13.18 -5.94
CA ALA A 150 3.82 12.24 -6.84
C ALA A 150 4.13 12.49 -8.33
N GLN A 151 4.41 13.75 -8.70
CA GLN A 151 4.74 14.16 -10.06
C GLN A 151 6.25 14.17 -10.36
N ALA A 152 7.09 14.16 -9.33
CA ALA A 152 8.54 14.17 -9.47
C ALA A 152 9.06 12.98 -10.30
N ARG A 153 10.02 13.23 -11.17
CA ARG A 153 10.63 12.19 -12.02
C ARG A 153 11.28 11.11 -11.16
N ALA A 154 12.00 11.50 -10.11
CA ALA A 154 12.65 10.57 -9.19
C ALA A 154 11.65 9.59 -8.55
N SER A 155 10.51 10.09 -8.08
CA SER A 155 9.45 9.25 -7.47
C SER A 155 8.84 8.26 -8.46
N LYS A 156 8.63 8.69 -9.72
CA LYS A 156 8.14 7.83 -10.79
C LYS A 156 9.13 6.72 -11.12
N ASP A 157 10.40 7.07 -11.21
CA ASP A 157 11.47 6.12 -11.50
C ASP A 157 11.70 5.16 -10.32
N ALA A 158 11.63 5.63 -9.07
CA ALA A 158 11.74 4.79 -7.87
C ALA A 158 10.59 3.77 -7.78
N MET A 159 9.33 4.20 -8.00
CA MET A 159 8.19 3.27 -8.03
C MET A 159 8.34 2.24 -9.15
N LYS A 160 8.81 2.66 -10.34
CA LYS A 160 9.06 1.74 -11.44
C LYS A 160 10.15 0.74 -11.07
N ALA A 161 11.28 1.19 -10.53
CA ALA A 161 12.38 0.34 -10.12
C ALA A 161 11.94 -0.70 -9.04
N ASN A 162 11.14 -0.28 -8.06
CA ASN A 162 10.55 -1.21 -7.08
C ASN A 162 9.68 -2.27 -7.76
N THR A 163 8.83 -1.85 -8.71
CA THR A 163 7.94 -2.77 -9.45
C THR A 163 8.74 -3.77 -10.28
N ASP A 164 9.72 -3.29 -11.03
CA ASP A 164 10.60 -4.14 -11.85
C ASP A 164 11.40 -5.12 -10.99
N SER A 165 11.93 -4.66 -9.84
CA SER A 165 12.65 -5.50 -8.88
C SER A 165 11.74 -6.60 -8.30
N ALA A 166 10.51 -6.26 -7.92
CA ALA A 166 9.54 -7.24 -7.42
C ALA A 166 9.28 -8.33 -8.47
N ILE A 167 9.02 -7.94 -9.73
CA ILE A 167 8.79 -8.86 -10.83
C ILE A 167 10.00 -9.77 -11.06
N ALA A 168 11.20 -9.19 -11.16
CA ALA A 168 12.44 -9.93 -11.41
C ALA A 168 12.76 -10.96 -10.31
N ARG A 169 12.29 -10.71 -9.08
CA ARG A 169 12.46 -11.60 -7.92
C ARG A 169 11.30 -12.57 -7.72
N GLY A 170 10.35 -12.64 -8.64
CA GLY A 170 9.27 -13.62 -8.64
C GLY A 170 8.02 -13.20 -7.87
N ALA A 171 7.85 -11.92 -7.53
CA ALA A 171 6.59 -11.43 -6.99
C ALA A 171 5.49 -11.53 -8.05
N PHE A 172 4.32 -11.99 -7.66
CA PHE A 172 3.14 -12.13 -8.53
C PHE A 172 1.89 -11.41 -7.98
N GLY A 173 2.01 -10.73 -6.85
CA GLY A 173 0.91 -10.05 -6.18
C GLY A 173 1.38 -9.15 -5.03
N ALA A 174 0.43 -8.56 -4.33
CA ALA A 174 0.65 -7.75 -3.14
C ALA A 174 -0.23 -8.24 -1.98
N PRO A 175 0.29 -8.29 -0.74
CA PRO A 175 1.67 -7.95 -0.34
C PRO A 175 2.70 -9.00 -0.75
N THR A 176 3.97 -8.59 -0.92
CA THR A 176 5.12 -9.48 -1.06
C THR A 176 6.25 -9.03 -0.13
N PHE A 177 6.96 -10.00 0.45
CA PHE A 177 8.10 -9.75 1.35
C PHE A 177 9.35 -10.44 0.84
N PHE A 178 10.48 -9.75 0.99
CA PHE A 178 11.79 -10.35 0.81
C PHE A 178 12.62 -10.15 2.08
N VAL A 179 13.20 -11.25 2.57
CA VAL A 179 13.94 -11.34 3.83
C VAL A 179 15.39 -11.69 3.55
#